data_7176d8afec6b11b8c991bdd7db5ca617
#
_entry.id   7176d8afec6b11b8c991bdd7db5ca617
#
_cell.length_a   1.000
_cell.length_b   1.000
_cell.length_c   1.000
_cell.angle_alpha   90.00
_cell.angle_beta   90.00
_cell.angle_gamma   90.00
#
_symmetry.space_group_name_H-M   'P 1'
#
loop_
_entity.id
_entity.type
_entity.pdbx_description
1 polymer ?
#
loop_
_entity_poly.entity_id
_entity_poly.type
_entity_poly.pdbx_seq_one_letter_code
_entity_poly.pdbx_strand_id
1 'polypeptide(L)'
;ALLGAAALGDIGKHFPDTDPAYKGISSIKLLGHVGELIEKELYVIGNIDATIIAQRPKMAPYIEQMRGNIAQALGIDISQVNVKATTEEGLGFTGSGEGISSQAVACLETVANCSYVAAADYGGDFAGCQGCCGRAKEE
;
A
#
# COMPACT_ATOMS: atom_id res chain seq x y z
N ALA A 1 1.08 4.08 -5.61
CA ALA A 1 -0.23 3.61 -5.12
C ALA A 1 -0.75 4.50 -3.98
N LEU A 2 -0.02 4.62 -2.87
CA LEU A 2 -0.45 5.45 -1.71
C LEU A 2 -0.69 6.90 -2.09
N LEU A 3 0.24 7.55 -2.79
CA LEU A 3 0.07 8.93 -3.26
C LEU A 3 -1.15 9.07 -4.19
N GLY A 4 -1.34 8.10 -5.09
CA GLY A 4 -2.51 8.08 -5.98
C GLY A 4 -3.82 7.90 -5.21
N ALA A 5 -3.86 7.01 -4.22
CA ALA A 5 -5.05 6.77 -3.40
C ALA A 5 -5.44 8.02 -2.58
N ALA A 6 -4.46 8.83 -2.15
CA ALA A 6 -4.68 10.10 -1.46
C ALA A 6 -4.85 11.32 -2.40
N ALA A 7 -4.91 11.11 -3.72
CA ALA A 7 -4.97 12.17 -4.74
C ALA A 7 -3.78 13.17 -4.69
N LEU A 8 -2.61 12.74 -4.20
CA LEU A 8 -1.41 13.56 -4.07
C LEU A 8 -0.53 13.57 -5.34
N GLY A 9 -0.96 12.91 -6.40
CA GLY A 9 -0.22 12.80 -7.66
C GLY A 9 0.78 11.63 -7.66
N ASP A 10 1.92 11.84 -8.29
CA ASP A 10 2.96 10.83 -8.46
C ASP A 10 4.21 11.10 -7.61
N ILE A 11 5.11 10.12 -7.57
CA ILE A 11 6.33 10.18 -6.77
C ILE A 11 7.29 11.28 -7.24
N GLY A 12 7.35 11.56 -8.54
CA GLY A 12 8.24 12.60 -9.11
C GLY A 12 7.88 14.00 -8.66
N LYS A 13 6.59 14.25 -8.36
CA LYS A 13 6.14 15.53 -7.82
C LYS A 13 6.71 15.81 -6.40
N HIS A 14 6.87 14.78 -5.59
CA HIS A 14 7.33 14.90 -4.21
C HIS A 14 8.84 14.70 -4.06
N PHE A 15 9.44 13.88 -4.94
CA PHE A 15 10.85 13.49 -4.90
C PHE A 15 11.45 13.59 -6.31
N PRO A 16 11.65 14.81 -6.83
CA PRO A 16 12.17 15.00 -8.18
C PRO A 16 13.58 14.41 -8.32
N ASP A 17 13.81 13.68 -9.39
CA ASP A 17 15.10 13.06 -9.73
C ASP A 17 16.19 14.08 -10.04
N THR A 18 15.82 15.32 -10.32
CA THR A 18 16.71 16.46 -10.50
C THR A 18 17.30 16.99 -9.20
N ASP A 19 16.72 16.64 -8.04
CA ASP A 19 17.23 17.06 -6.74
C ASP A 19 18.35 16.10 -6.28
N PRO A 20 19.58 16.61 -6.07
CA PRO A 20 20.71 15.80 -5.61
C PRO A 20 20.46 15.06 -4.29
N ALA A 21 19.55 15.56 -3.45
CA ALA A 21 19.19 14.94 -2.18
C ALA A 21 18.58 13.54 -2.35
N TYR A 22 17.96 13.27 -3.49
CA TYR A 22 17.31 11.97 -3.77
C TYR A 22 18.18 11.03 -4.62
N LYS A 23 19.36 11.49 -5.04
CA LYS A 23 20.26 10.66 -5.85
C LYS A 23 20.74 9.43 -5.10
N GLY A 24 20.33 8.23 -5.57
CA GLY A 24 20.69 6.94 -4.95
C GLY A 24 20.01 6.67 -3.61
N ILE A 25 18.97 7.42 -3.27
CA ILE A 25 18.18 7.16 -2.05
C ILE A 25 17.50 5.80 -2.13
N SER A 26 17.41 5.12 -0.99
CA SER A 26 16.67 3.86 -0.86
C SER A 26 15.18 4.09 -1.09
N SER A 27 14.54 3.27 -1.93
CA SER A 27 13.09 3.30 -2.17
C SER A 27 12.29 3.05 -0.88
N ILE A 28 12.83 2.28 0.07
CA ILE A 28 12.19 2.05 1.39
C ILE A 28 12.18 3.34 2.22
N LYS A 29 13.23 4.18 2.13
CA LYS A 29 13.23 5.50 2.78
C LYS A 29 12.18 6.42 2.15
N LEU A 30 12.09 6.44 0.81
CA LEU A 30 11.03 7.19 0.12
C LEU A 30 9.64 6.71 0.52
N LEU A 31 9.46 5.40 0.69
CA LEU A 31 8.19 4.84 1.16
C LEU A 31 7.83 5.36 2.56
N GLY A 32 8.78 5.45 3.48
CA GLY A 32 8.57 6.06 4.80
C GLY A 32 8.10 7.51 4.71
N HIS A 33 8.75 8.33 3.87
CA HIS A 33 8.31 9.71 3.64
C HIS A 33 6.91 9.79 3.01
N VAL A 34 6.56 8.84 2.14
CA VAL A 34 5.18 8.76 1.61
C VAL A 34 4.20 8.44 2.75
N GLY A 35 4.56 7.54 3.68
CA GLY A 35 3.75 7.27 4.88
C GLY A 35 3.47 8.55 5.68
N GLU A 36 4.50 9.35 5.96
CA GLU A 36 4.36 10.64 6.65
C GLU A 36 3.43 11.63 5.90
N LEU A 37 3.46 11.63 4.56
CA LEU A 37 2.56 12.45 3.75
C LEU A 37 1.10 11.98 3.88
N ILE A 38 0.86 10.67 3.87
CA ILE A 38 -0.47 10.07 4.03
C ILE A 38 -1.05 10.43 5.41
N GLU A 39 -0.26 10.33 6.47
CA GLU A 39 -0.66 10.72 7.83
C GLU A 39 -1.00 12.20 7.95
N LYS A 40 -0.22 13.09 7.33
CA LYS A 40 -0.49 14.54 7.30
C LYS A 40 -1.82 14.88 6.64
N GLU A 41 -2.23 14.11 5.64
CA GLU A 41 -3.53 14.24 4.99
C GLU A 41 -4.67 13.54 5.75
N LEU A 42 -4.41 13.10 6.99
CA LEU A 42 -5.37 12.44 7.88
C LEU A 42 -5.93 11.13 7.30
N TYR A 43 -5.10 10.40 6.57
CA TYR A 43 -5.39 9.05 6.14
C TYR A 43 -4.62 8.02 6.97
N VAL A 44 -5.21 6.84 7.12
CA VAL A 44 -4.56 5.63 7.60
C VAL A 44 -4.54 4.59 6.49
N ILE A 45 -3.52 3.75 6.48
CA ILE A 45 -3.37 2.70 5.48
C ILE A 45 -4.18 1.49 5.94
N GLY A 46 -5.22 1.13 5.21
CA GLY A 46 -6.01 -0.07 5.45
C GLY A 46 -5.23 -1.32 5.04
N ASN A 47 -4.83 -1.39 3.77
CA ASN A 47 -4.00 -2.47 3.25
C ASN A 47 -3.25 -2.09 1.97
N ILE A 48 -2.25 -2.90 1.64
CA ILE A 48 -1.46 -2.81 0.40
C ILE A 48 -1.39 -4.19 -0.24
N ASP A 49 -1.66 -4.27 -1.53
CA ASP A 49 -1.45 -5.45 -2.35
C ASP A 49 -0.49 -5.11 -3.51
N ALA A 50 0.68 -5.73 -3.52
CA ALA A 50 1.70 -5.52 -4.55
C ALA A 50 1.93 -6.79 -5.37
N THR A 51 2.11 -6.61 -6.67
CA THR A 51 2.45 -7.68 -7.61
C THR A 51 3.79 -7.38 -8.26
N ILE A 52 4.73 -8.34 -8.18
CA ILE A 52 6.01 -8.29 -8.88
C ILE A 52 5.91 -9.17 -10.10
N ILE A 53 6.22 -8.64 -11.26
CA ILE A 53 6.21 -9.34 -12.54
C ILE A 53 7.67 -9.51 -12.96
N ALA A 54 8.17 -10.75 -12.87
CA ALA A 54 9.56 -11.05 -13.13
C ALA A 54 9.76 -12.50 -13.54
N GLN A 55 10.48 -12.74 -14.63
CA GLN A 55 10.89 -14.09 -15.05
C GLN A 55 11.97 -14.64 -14.13
N ARG A 56 12.90 -13.81 -13.72
CA ARG A 56 14.02 -14.13 -12.81
C ARG A 56 14.39 -12.90 -11.99
N PRO A 57 14.95 -13.08 -10.76
CA PRO A 57 15.07 -14.29 -9.97
C PRO A 57 13.72 -14.77 -9.43
N LYS A 58 13.68 -15.99 -8.85
CA LYS A 58 12.49 -16.51 -8.17
C LYS A 58 12.23 -15.69 -6.91
N MET A 59 11.06 -15.03 -6.84
CA MET A 59 10.74 -14.07 -5.78
C MET A 59 10.28 -14.70 -4.46
N ALA A 60 9.73 -15.91 -4.52
CA ALA A 60 9.14 -16.59 -3.37
C ALA A 60 9.99 -16.55 -2.07
N PRO A 61 11.32 -16.77 -2.09
CA PRO A 61 12.12 -16.73 -0.87
C PRO A 61 12.23 -15.36 -0.20
N TYR A 62 11.91 -14.28 -0.92
CA TYR A 62 12.09 -12.90 -0.47
C TYR A 62 10.78 -12.21 -0.07
N ILE A 63 9.63 -12.82 -0.37
CA ILE A 63 8.32 -12.18 -0.19
C ILE A 63 8.08 -11.77 1.25
N GLU A 64 8.35 -12.63 2.23
CA GLU A 64 8.13 -12.32 3.64
C GLU A 64 9.02 -11.15 4.12
N GLN A 65 10.28 -11.11 3.68
CA GLN A 65 11.17 -9.99 3.99
C GLN A 65 10.69 -8.69 3.33
N MET A 66 10.19 -8.74 2.10
CA MET A 66 9.62 -7.57 1.41
C MET A 66 8.40 -7.04 2.16
N ARG A 67 7.49 -7.91 2.59
CA ARG A 67 6.32 -7.55 3.40
C ARG A 67 6.74 -6.87 4.70
N GLY A 68 7.68 -7.48 5.43
CA GLY A 68 8.20 -6.91 6.67
C GLY A 68 8.85 -5.53 6.48
N ASN A 69 9.67 -5.36 5.44
CA ASN A 69 10.32 -4.08 5.14
C ASN A 69 9.29 -2.97 4.80
N ILE A 70 8.25 -3.31 4.05
CA ILE A 70 7.17 -2.36 3.70
C ILE A 70 6.38 -1.99 4.96
N ALA A 71 5.96 -2.98 5.74
CA ALA A 71 5.21 -2.77 6.98
C ALA A 71 6.00 -1.91 7.97
N GLN A 72 7.28 -2.20 8.17
CA GLN A 72 8.16 -1.42 9.04
C GLN A 72 8.33 0.02 8.56
N ALA A 73 8.52 0.23 7.25
CA ALA A 73 8.71 1.57 6.69
C ALA A 73 7.46 2.45 6.81
N LEU A 74 6.28 1.85 6.83
CA LEU A 74 4.99 2.53 6.93
C LEU A 74 4.39 2.53 8.34
N GLY A 75 5.02 1.87 9.31
CA GLY A 75 4.51 1.78 10.67
C GLY A 75 3.17 1.01 10.80
N ILE A 76 2.91 0.05 9.90
CA ILE A 76 1.67 -0.75 9.86
C ILE A 76 1.94 -2.22 10.19
N ASP A 77 0.89 -2.97 10.47
CA ASP A 77 1.00 -4.41 10.71
C ASP A 77 1.32 -5.17 9.41
N ILE A 78 2.13 -6.23 9.50
CA ILE A 78 2.51 -7.04 8.34
C ILE A 78 1.30 -7.71 7.68
N SER A 79 0.21 -7.96 8.42
CA SER A 79 -1.04 -8.51 7.88
C SER A 79 -1.74 -7.55 6.90
N GLN A 80 -1.42 -6.24 6.95
CA GLN A 80 -1.94 -5.23 6.02
C GLN A 80 -1.17 -5.19 4.71
N VAL A 81 -0.06 -5.96 4.57
CA VAL A 81 0.80 -5.96 3.40
C VAL A 81 0.80 -7.33 2.74
N ASN A 82 0.34 -7.40 1.51
CA ASN A 82 0.52 -8.55 0.64
C ASN A 82 1.52 -8.24 -0.48
N VAL A 83 2.38 -9.21 -0.79
CA VAL A 83 3.28 -9.19 -1.95
C VAL A 83 3.16 -10.53 -2.65
N LYS A 84 2.86 -10.50 -3.93
CA LYS A 84 2.81 -11.69 -4.78
C LYS A 84 3.69 -11.50 -6.01
N ALA A 85 4.12 -12.59 -6.62
CA ALA A 85 4.94 -12.57 -7.80
C ALA A 85 4.34 -13.47 -8.89
N THR A 86 4.49 -13.04 -10.13
CA THR A 86 4.09 -13.80 -11.32
C THR A 86 5.13 -13.67 -12.42
N THR A 87 5.07 -14.57 -13.40
CA THR A 87 5.81 -14.48 -14.67
C THR A 87 4.85 -14.08 -15.79
N GLU A 88 5.38 -13.66 -16.91
CA GLU A 88 4.63 -13.47 -18.16
C GLU A 88 4.91 -14.59 -19.18
N GLU A 89 5.32 -15.77 -18.69
CA GLU A 89 5.53 -16.99 -19.48
C GLU A 89 6.43 -16.78 -20.72
N GLY A 90 7.46 -15.94 -20.56
CA GLY A 90 8.40 -15.61 -21.62
C GLY A 90 7.98 -14.48 -22.56
N LEU A 91 6.83 -13.85 -22.32
CA LEU A 91 6.32 -12.75 -23.15
C LEU A 91 6.78 -11.38 -22.60
N GLY A 92 6.97 -10.44 -23.52
CA GLY A 92 7.36 -9.07 -23.18
C GLY A 92 8.75 -8.96 -22.55
N PHE A 93 9.12 -7.73 -22.13
CA PHE A 93 10.45 -7.45 -21.56
C PHE A 93 10.66 -8.09 -20.17
N THR A 94 9.62 -8.30 -19.42
CA THR A 94 9.69 -9.01 -18.15
C THR A 94 9.85 -10.51 -18.35
N GLY A 95 9.15 -11.07 -19.36
CA GLY A 95 9.26 -12.48 -19.71
C GLY A 95 10.59 -12.83 -20.38
N SER A 96 11.19 -11.94 -21.19
CA SER A 96 12.55 -12.12 -21.73
C SER A 96 13.64 -11.96 -20.66
N GLY A 97 13.31 -11.42 -19.50
CA GLY A 97 14.27 -11.17 -18.41
C GLY A 97 15.06 -9.88 -18.55
N GLU A 98 14.64 -8.97 -19.42
CA GLU A 98 15.28 -7.65 -19.62
C GLU A 98 14.93 -6.67 -18.51
N GLY A 99 13.85 -6.92 -17.76
CA GLY A 99 13.41 -6.05 -16.67
C GLY A 99 12.45 -6.72 -15.70
N ILE A 100 12.14 -5.98 -14.65
CA ILE A 100 11.14 -6.33 -13.64
C ILE A 100 10.11 -5.22 -13.60
N SER A 101 8.83 -5.57 -13.57
CA SER A 101 7.73 -4.63 -13.35
C SER A 101 7.10 -4.87 -11.99
N SER A 102 6.54 -3.81 -11.41
CA SER A 102 5.76 -3.91 -10.18
C SER A 102 4.53 -3.04 -10.24
N GLN A 103 3.43 -3.56 -9.73
CA GLN A 103 2.16 -2.85 -9.59
C GLN A 103 1.70 -2.97 -8.15
N ALA A 104 1.03 -1.93 -7.63
CA ALA A 104 0.46 -1.97 -6.31
C ALA A 104 -0.90 -1.27 -6.26
N VAL A 105 -1.76 -1.78 -5.39
CA VAL A 105 -3.03 -1.16 -5.01
C VAL A 105 -2.98 -0.90 -3.50
N ALA A 106 -3.50 0.22 -3.06
CA ALA A 106 -3.57 0.58 -1.65
C ALA A 106 -5.00 1.04 -1.31
N CYS A 107 -5.48 0.64 -0.15
CA CYS A 107 -6.70 1.14 0.44
C CYS A 107 -6.34 2.11 1.57
N LEU A 108 -6.91 3.30 1.53
CA LEU A 108 -6.77 4.31 2.57
C LEU A 108 -8.12 4.55 3.23
N GLU A 109 -8.09 4.82 4.53
CA GLU A 109 -9.25 5.21 5.31
C GLU A 109 -9.00 6.58 5.92
N THR A 110 -10.04 7.39 6.07
CA THR A 110 -9.92 8.67 6.78
C THR A 110 -9.89 8.41 8.29
N VAL A 111 -9.09 9.18 9.02
CA VAL A 111 -9.03 9.10 10.49
C VAL A 111 -10.42 9.28 11.12
N ALA A 112 -11.29 10.07 10.52
CA ALA A 112 -12.67 10.24 10.97
C ALA A 112 -13.48 8.93 10.95
N ASN A 113 -13.19 8.02 10.02
CA ASN A 113 -13.87 6.72 9.94
C ASN A 113 -13.27 5.69 10.91
N CYS A 114 -11.99 5.82 11.28
CA CYS A 114 -11.32 4.91 12.22
C CYS A 114 -11.79 5.07 13.67
N SER A 115 -12.28 6.24 14.07
CA SER A 115 -12.74 6.48 15.44
C SER A 115 -14.00 5.67 15.83
N TYR A 116 -14.71 5.11 14.88
CA TYR A 116 -15.86 4.24 15.14
C TYR A 116 -15.50 2.79 15.53
N VAL A 117 -14.27 2.36 15.28
CA VAL A 117 -13.84 0.99 15.59
C VAL A 117 -13.19 0.87 16.97
N ALA A 118 -12.64 1.97 17.49
CA ALA A 118 -11.97 1.99 18.80
C ALA A 118 -12.93 2.02 20.00
N ALA A 119 -14.24 2.21 19.79
CA ALA A 119 -15.26 2.27 20.84
C ALA A 119 -16.13 0.99 20.94
N ALA A 120 -15.80 -0.07 20.19
CA ALA A 120 -16.43 -1.37 20.37
C ALA A 120 -15.78 -2.08 21.57
N ASP A 121 -16.30 -1.79 22.75
CA ASP A 121 -16.07 -2.59 23.95
C ASP A 121 -16.22 -4.08 23.62
N TYR A 122 -15.28 -4.88 24.06
CA TYR A 122 -15.36 -6.34 24.09
C TYR A 122 -16.47 -6.78 25.03
N GLY A 123 -17.69 -6.82 24.55
CA GLY A 123 -18.81 -7.28 25.35
C GLY A 123 -20.18 -6.77 24.88
N GLY A 124 -20.61 -7.10 23.68
CA GLY A 124 -21.98 -6.82 23.26
C GLY A 124 -22.14 -6.83 21.74
N ASP A 125 -23.11 -7.54 21.30
CA ASP A 125 -23.63 -7.76 19.96
C ASP A 125 -23.09 -6.89 18.82
N PHE A 126 -22.64 -7.53 17.76
CA PHE A 126 -22.30 -6.93 16.48
C PHE A 126 -23.43 -6.05 15.96
N ALA A 127 -23.47 -4.79 16.37
CA ALA A 127 -24.23 -3.78 15.66
C ALA A 127 -23.44 -3.43 14.39
N GLY A 128 -23.90 -3.93 13.26
CA GLY A 128 -23.26 -3.77 11.96
C GLY A 128 -22.94 -2.32 11.63
N CYS A 129 -21.88 -2.12 10.91
CA CYS A 129 -21.45 -0.85 10.36
C CYS A 129 -22.59 -0.17 9.59
N GLN A 130 -23.18 0.88 10.17
CA GLN A 130 -24.31 1.62 9.58
C GLN A 130 -23.90 2.47 8.36
N GLY A 131 -22.65 2.45 7.95
CA GLY A 131 -22.14 3.24 6.83
C GLY A 131 -22.00 2.50 5.49
N CYS A 132 -21.96 1.16 5.49
CA CYS A 132 -21.68 0.39 4.28
C CYS A 132 -22.92 -0.28 3.64
N CYS A 133 -24.08 -0.33 4.33
CA CYS A 133 -25.32 -0.85 3.76
C CYS A 133 -26.33 0.27 3.64
N GLY A 134 -26.74 0.53 2.39
CA GLY A 134 -27.61 1.61 1.97
C GLY A 134 -28.86 1.78 2.85
N ARG A 135 -29.30 3.03 2.95
CA ARG A 135 -30.54 3.47 3.58
C ARG A 135 -31.71 2.53 3.20
N ALA A 136 -32.21 1.80 4.16
CA ALA A 136 -33.57 1.28 4.05
C ALA A 136 -34.49 2.49 3.99
N LYS A 137 -35.28 2.60 2.92
CA LYS A 137 -36.40 3.54 2.85
C LYS A 137 -37.48 3.01 3.81
N GLU A 138 -37.77 3.77 4.81
CA GLU A 138 -39.05 3.60 5.54
C GLU A 138 -40.17 4.19 4.68
N GLU A 139 -41.14 3.39 4.35
CA GLU A 139 -42.50 3.79 4.00
C GLU A 139 -43.33 3.88 5.26
#